data_613b0e75f696df788f4ae39130d1b8a3
#
_entry.id   613b0e75f696df788f4ae39130d1b8a3
#
_cell.length_a   1.000
_cell.length_b   1.000
_cell.length_c   1.000
_cell.angle_alpha   90.00
_cell.angle_beta   90.00
_cell.angle_gamma   90.00
#
_symmetry.space_group_name_H-M   'P 1'
#
loop_
_entity.id
_entity.type
_entity.pdbx_description
1 polymer ?
#
loop_
_entity_poly.entity_id
_entity_poly.type
_entity_poly.pdbx_seq_one_letter_code
_entity_poly.pdbx_strand_id
1 'polypeptide(L)'
;FDMVGFRTPDDVVYLADCLSSRETLEKYQIGFLYDVAAYLNTLEMVKTLSGRAFVPAHAAATADIAPLAQYNIDKVLEIADIITELCREPQTFDAVLQQLFRRFDLGMNFEQYVLVGSTVRSYLAWLKDSGRLCAAFDDNRLLWQRA
;
A
#
# COMPACT_ATOMS: atom_id res chain seq x y z
N PHE A 1 -11.63 5.94 -4.29
CA PHE A 1 -12.71 5.86 -3.30
C PHE A 1 -12.57 7.04 -2.36
N ASP A 2 -13.62 7.87 -2.27
CA ASP A 2 -13.62 9.07 -1.46
C ASP A 2 -13.84 8.69 0.01
N MET A 3 -12.75 8.58 0.76
CA MET A 3 -12.81 8.47 2.21
C MET A 3 -12.86 9.87 2.80
N VAL A 4 -13.75 10.08 3.76
CA VAL A 4 -13.92 11.36 4.43
C VAL A 4 -13.57 11.21 5.90
N GLY A 5 -12.54 11.93 6.34
CA GLY A 5 -12.28 12.18 7.74
C GLY A 5 -13.04 13.42 8.21
N PHE A 6 -13.29 13.54 9.50
CA PHE A 6 -13.91 14.72 10.08
C PHE A 6 -13.35 15.03 11.47
N ARG A 7 -13.47 16.31 11.86
CA ARG A 7 -13.06 16.81 13.18
C ARG A 7 -14.29 17.22 13.97
N THR A 8 -14.37 16.79 15.22
CA THR A 8 -15.43 17.19 16.15
C THR A 8 -15.12 18.54 16.83
N PRO A 9 -16.12 19.22 17.41
CA PRO A 9 -15.90 20.49 18.13
C PRO A 9 -14.94 20.36 19.33
N ASP A 10 -14.80 19.18 19.92
CA ASP A 10 -13.88 18.87 21.02
C ASP A 10 -12.50 18.40 20.53
N ASP A 11 -12.19 18.69 19.26
CA ASP A 11 -10.89 18.48 18.61
C ASP A 11 -10.45 17.02 18.51
N VAL A 12 -11.40 16.10 18.34
CA VAL A 12 -11.14 14.70 17.97
C VAL A 12 -11.21 14.55 16.45
N VAL A 13 -10.21 13.93 15.85
CA VAL A 13 -10.08 13.73 14.40
C VAL A 13 -10.36 12.26 14.04
N TYR A 14 -11.42 12.00 13.30
CA TYR A 14 -11.76 10.68 12.76
C TYR A 14 -11.15 10.54 11.38
N LEU A 15 -10.35 9.49 11.19
CA LEU A 15 -9.49 9.32 10.01
C LEU A 15 -10.02 8.30 8.98
N ALA A 16 -11.18 7.68 9.24
CA ALA A 16 -11.71 6.59 8.42
C ALA A 16 -10.65 5.48 8.19
N ASP A 17 -10.58 4.91 6.98
CA ASP A 17 -9.73 3.75 6.65
C ASP A 17 -8.36 4.15 6.07
N CYS A 18 -7.91 5.39 6.30
CA CYS A 18 -6.70 5.89 5.66
C CYS A 18 -5.40 5.29 6.18
N LEU A 19 -5.42 4.53 7.27
CA LEU A 19 -4.25 3.80 7.79
C LEU A 19 -4.67 2.59 8.64
N SER A 20 -3.76 1.65 8.79
CA SER A 20 -3.94 0.41 9.55
C SER A 20 -3.00 0.33 10.74
N SER A 21 -3.38 -0.46 11.75
CA SER A 21 -2.50 -0.75 12.89
C SER A 21 -1.25 -1.55 12.45
N ARG A 22 -0.21 -1.52 13.29
CA ARG A 22 1.01 -2.32 13.07
C ARG A 22 0.68 -3.81 12.97
N GLU A 23 -0.14 -4.32 13.89
CA GLU A 23 -0.54 -5.73 13.94
C GLU A 23 -1.27 -6.15 12.65
N THR A 24 -2.13 -5.26 12.13
CA THR A 24 -2.84 -5.51 10.86
C THR A 24 -1.85 -5.59 9.69
N LEU A 25 -0.92 -4.64 9.59
CA LEU A 25 0.08 -4.61 8.53
C LEU A 25 1.07 -5.77 8.62
N GLU A 26 1.46 -6.18 9.83
CA GLU A 26 2.34 -7.34 10.04
C GLU A 26 1.63 -8.66 9.74
N LYS A 27 0.32 -8.75 10.01
CA LYS A 27 -0.48 -9.95 9.73
C LYS A 27 -0.75 -10.15 8.23
N TYR A 28 -1.17 -9.10 7.55
CA TYR A 28 -1.63 -9.20 6.16
C TYR A 28 -0.54 -8.82 5.14
N GLN A 29 0.54 -8.17 5.57
CA GLN A 29 1.68 -7.71 4.78
C GLN A 29 1.30 -6.74 3.65
N ILE A 30 0.41 -7.13 2.75
CA ILE A 30 -0.03 -6.35 1.59
C ILE A 30 -1.50 -5.97 1.78
N GLY A 31 -1.75 -4.76 2.24
CA GLY A 31 -3.11 -4.18 2.37
C GLY A 31 -3.68 -3.78 1.01
N PHE A 32 -5.00 -3.59 0.94
CA PHE A 32 -5.66 -3.11 -0.27
C PHE A 32 -5.31 -1.64 -0.55
N LEU A 33 -4.74 -1.37 -1.73
CA LEU A 33 -4.45 -0.04 -2.25
C LEU A 33 -4.92 0.08 -3.70
N TYR A 34 -5.73 1.10 -3.98
CA TYR A 34 -6.18 1.42 -5.33
C TYR A 34 -5.21 2.37 -6.04
N ASP A 35 -4.75 3.42 -5.35
CA ASP A 35 -3.82 4.42 -5.85
C ASP A 35 -2.71 4.64 -4.81
N VAL A 36 -1.51 4.16 -5.12
CA VAL A 36 -0.35 4.20 -4.21
C VAL A 36 0.11 5.64 -3.98
N ALA A 37 0.15 6.47 -5.03
CA ALA A 37 0.58 7.87 -4.90
C ALA A 37 -0.39 8.68 -4.04
N ALA A 38 -1.70 8.56 -4.29
CA ALA A 38 -2.72 9.24 -3.50
C ALA A 38 -2.72 8.77 -2.05
N TYR A 39 -2.50 7.47 -1.80
CA TYR A 39 -2.40 6.92 -0.45
C TYR A 39 -1.19 7.49 0.32
N LEU A 40 0.00 7.51 -0.30
CA LEU A 40 1.20 8.10 0.31
C LEU A 40 0.99 9.59 0.61
N ASN A 41 0.41 10.35 -0.32
CA ASN A 41 0.08 11.76 -0.11
C ASN A 41 -0.91 11.96 1.06
N THR A 42 -1.91 11.08 1.19
CA THR A 42 -2.85 11.11 2.31
C THR A 42 -2.13 10.86 3.64
N LEU A 43 -1.24 9.87 3.71
CA LEU A 43 -0.47 9.57 4.93
C LEU A 43 0.47 10.72 5.31
N GLU A 44 1.14 11.36 4.34
CA GLU A 44 1.96 12.55 4.59
C GLU A 44 1.12 13.71 5.13
N MET A 45 -0.08 13.93 4.58
CA MET A 45 -1.01 14.91 5.13
C MET A 45 -1.43 14.56 6.56
N VAL A 46 -1.78 13.29 6.82
CA VAL A 46 -2.19 12.83 8.17
C VAL A 46 -1.11 13.08 9.21
N LYS A 47 0.18 12.90 8.87
CA LYS A 47 1.30 13.22 9.77
C LYS A 47 1.32 14.69 10.22
N THR A 48 0.77 15.60 9.44
CA THR A 48 0.77 17.04 9.73
C THR A 48 -0.47 17.51 10.49
N LEU A 49 -1.45 16.63 10.70
CA LEU A 49 -2.68 16.99 11.40
C LEU A 49 -2.40 17.25 12.88
N SER A 50 -3.03 18.28 13.41
CA SER A 50 -3.11 18.54 14.84
C SER A 50 -4.49 18.14 15.38
N GLY A 51 -4.58 17.74 16.63
CA GLY A 51 -5.84 17.39 17.28
C GLY A 51 -5.60 16.86 18.70
N ARG A 52 -6.62 16.87 19.53
CA ARG A 52 -6.58 16.31 20.89
C ARG A 52 -6.43 14.78 20.86
N ALA A 53 -7.08 14.13 19.90
CA ALA A 53 -7.01 12.70 19.68
C ALA A 53 -7.34 12.36 18.23
N PHE A 54 -6.82 11.24 17.76
CA PHE A 54 -7.05 10.68 16.43
C PHE A 54 -7.70 9.30 16.55
N VAL A 55 -8.74 9.06 15.75
CA VAL A 55 -9.53 7.81 15.76
C VAL A 55 -9.52 7.22 14.35
N PRO A 56 -8.56 6.34 14.01
CA PRO A 56 -8.58 5.57 12.78
C PRO A 56 -9.57 4.41 12.88
N ALA A 57 -10.13 3.94 11.74
CA ALA A 57 -11.05 2.81 11.73
C ALA A 57 -10.36 1.47 12.03
N HIS A 58 -9.09 1.31 11.66
CA HIS A 58 -8.34 0.05 11.76
C HIS A 58 -7.14 0.12 12.71
N ALA A 59 -7.17 1.03 13.70
CA ALA A 59 -6.17 1.11 14.76
C ALA A 59 -6.77 1.71 16.04
N ALA A 60 -6.05 1.59 17.15
CA ALA A 60 -6.44 2.21 18.41
C ALA A 60 -6.39 3.74 18.31
N ALA A 61 -7.28 4.42 19.05
CA ALA A 61 -7.22 5.86 19.21
C ALA A 61 -5.89 6.29 19.85
N THR A 62 -5.35 7.42 19.40
CA THR A 62 -4.06 7.93 19.87
C THR A 62 -4.08 9.46 19.98
N ALA A 63 -3.21 10.03 20.83
CA ALA A 63 -2.96 11.48 20.86
C ALA A 63 -1.95 11.94 19.81
N ASP A 64 -1.13 11.01 19.27
CA ASP A 64 -0.16 11.28 18.20
C ASP A 64 -0.28 10.22 17.11
N ILE A 65 -0.70 10.64 15.93
CA ILE A 65 -0.91 9.76 14.77
C ILE A 65 0.32 9.66 13.88
N ALA A 66 1.26 10.61 13.96
CA ALA A 66 2.38 10.71 13.05
C ALA A 66 3.26 9.44 13.01
N PRO A 67 3.60 8.77 14.15
CA PRO A 67 4.38 7.53 14.12
C PRO A 67 3.67 6.38 13.42
N LEU A 68 2.33 6.28 13.54
CA LEU A 68 1.57 5.23 12.87
C LEU A 68 1.44 5.52 11.37
N ALA A 69 1.22 6.77 10.99
CA ALA A 69 1.19 7.19 9.58
C ALA A 69 2.54 6.92 8.91
N GLN A 70 3.66 7.24 9.58
CA GLN A 70 5.00 6.93 9.08
C GLN A 70 5.21 5.42 8.89
N TYR A 71 4.77 4.61 9.84
CA TYR A 71 4.87 3.15 9.73
C TYR A 71 4.10 2.60 8.51
N ASN A 72 2.91 3.15 8.22
CA ASN A 72 2.14 2.80 7.03
C ASN A 72 2.89 3.20 5.74
N ILE A 73 3.52 4.39 5.70
CA ILE A 73 4.37 4.83 4.58
C ILE A 73 5.53 3.85 4.39
N ASP A 74 6.26 3.52 5.45
CA ASP A 74 7.42 2.62 5.39
C ASP A 74 7.04 1.25 4.83
N LYS A 75 5.88 0.71 5.22
CA LYS A 75 5.35 -0.56 4.68
C LYS A 75 5.02 -0.48 3.20
N VAL A 76 4.41 0.62 2.73
CA VAL A 76 4.15 0.82 1.30
C VAL A 76 5.45 0.86 0.51
N LEU A 77 6.44 1.60 0.99
CA LEU A 77 7.74 1.72 0.33
C LEU A 77 8.53 0.40 0.36
N GLU A 78 8.46 -0.36 1.46
CA GLU A 78 9.04 -1.71 1.55
C GLU A 78 8.50 -2.64 0.46
N ILE A 79 7.17 -2.70 0.27
CA ILE A 79 6.54 -3.50 -0.79
C ILE A 79 6.98 -3.03 -2.18
N ALA A 80 7.04 -1.72 -2.39
CA ALA A 80 7.49 -1.13 -3.64
C ALA A 80 8.94 -1.51 -3.98
N ASP A 81 9.83 -1.50 -2.99
CA ASP A 81 11.22 -1.90 -3.15
C ASP A 81 11.34 -3.39 -3.47
N ILE A 82 10.57 -4.23 -2.78
CA ILE A 82 10.50 -5.67 -3.07
C ILE A 82 10.04 -5.92 -4.51
N ILE A 83 8.95 -5.27 -4.96
CA ILE A 83 8.45 -5.43 -6.34
C ILE A 83 9.50 -4.98 -7.36
N THR A 84 10.17 -3.86 -7.11
CA THR A 84 11.25 -3.36 -7.97
C THR A 84 12.40 -4.35 -8.08
N GLU A 85 12.78 -5.00 -6.97
CA GLU A 85 13.81 -6.02 -6.95
C GLU A 85 13.39 -7.31 -7.66
N LEU A 86 12.15 -7.75 -7.49
CA LEU A 86 11.59 -8.91 -8.21
C LEU A 86 11.57 -8.69 -9.72
N CYS A 87 11.45 -7.44 -10.16
CA CYS A 87 11.46 -7.05 -11.57
C CYS A 87 12.88 -6.73 -12.11
N ARG A 88 13.96 -7.13 -11.41
CA ARG A 88 15.33 -6.96 -11.93
C ARG A 88 15.48 -7.60 -13.32
N GLU A 89 14.92 -8.79 -13.49
CA GLU A 89 14.73 -9.44 -14.78
C GLU A 89 13.25 -9.32 -15.20
N PRO A 90 12.93 -9.37 -16.51
CA PRO A 90 11.55 -9.24 -16.97
C PRO A 90 10.61 -10.27 -16.33
N GLN A 91 9.51 -9.81 -15.74
CA GLN A 91 8.54 -10.62 -15.02
C GLN A 91 7.12 -10.39 -15.53
N THR A 92 6.32 -11.43 -15.60
CA THR A 92 4.87 -11.29 -15.75
C THR A 92 4.24 -10.86 -14.42
N PHE A 93 3.04 -10.28 -14.48
CA PHE A 93 2.26 -9.94 -13.27
C PHE A 93 2.09 -11.16 -12.35
N ASP A 94 1.71 -12.31 -12.91
CA ASP A 94 1.46 -13.51 -12.11
C ASP A 94 2.74 -14.04 -11.45
N ALA A 95 3.90 -13.90 -12.10
CA ALA A 95 5.18 -14.25 -11.52
C ALA A 95 5.56 -13.34 -10.34
N VAL A 96 5.34 -12.02 -10.47
CA VAL A 96 5.54 -11.06 -9.38
C VAL A 96 4.63 -11.39 -8.20
N LEU A 97 3.33 -11.59 -8.46
CA LEU A 97 2.34 -11.93 -7.43
C LEU A 97 2.71 -13.22 -6.70
N GLN A 98 3.08 -14.29 -7.43
CA GLN A 98 3.49 -15.57 -6.86
C GLN A 98 4.72 -15.40 -5.94
N GLN A 99 5.73 -14.62 -6.38
CA GLN A 99 6.95 -14.40 -5.59
C GLN A 99 6.67 -13.60 -4.32
N LEU A 100 5.77 -12.61 -4.36
CA LEU A 100 5.33 -11.88 -3.18
C LEU A 100 4.65 -12.80 -2.16
N PHE A 101 3.74 -13.66 -2.61
CA PHE A 101 3.07 -14.62 -1.73
C PHE A 101 4.06 -15.58 -1.06
N ARG A 102 5.04 -16.10 -1.82
CA ARG A 102 6.11 -16.93 -1.25
C ARG A 102 6.98 -16.19 -0.25
N ARG A 103 7.32 -14.94 -0.54
CA ARG A 103 8.19 -14.11 0.31
C ARG A 103 7.56 -13.84 1.68
N PHE A 104 6.25 -13.63 1.72
CA PHE A 104 5.51 -13.31 2.94
C PHE A 104 4.80 -14.53 3.55
N ASP A 105 5.05 -15.72 3.05
CA ASP A 105 4.40 -16.97 3.47
C ASP A 105 2.86 -16.86 3.48
N LEU A 106 2.30 -16.23 2.44
CA LEU A 106 0.85 -16.05 2.29
C LEU A 106 0.23 -17.19 1.49
N GLY A 107 -0.94 -17.64 1.92
CA GLY A 107 -1.74 -18.63 1.19
C GLY A 107 -2.50 -17.99 0.02
N MET A 108 -2.32 -18.52 -1.20
CA MET A 108 -3.08 -18.09 -2.37
C MET A 108 -4.43 -18.80 -2.42
N ASN A 109 -5.51 -18.02 -2.53
CA ASN A 109 -6.85 -18.45 -2.89
C ASN A 109 -7.48 -17.44 -3.86
N PHE A 110 -8.71 -17.67 -4.30
CA PHE A 110 -9.34 -16.78 -5.29
C PHE A 110 -9.50 -15.35 -4.77
N GLU A 111 -9.97 -15.19 -3.54
CA GLU A 111 -10.17 -13.88 -2.90
C GLU A 111 -8.84 -13.12 -2.76
N GLN A 112 -7.80 -13.80 -2.32
CA GLN A 112 -6.45 -13.23 -2.18
C GLN A 112 -5.85 -12.89 -3.55
N TYR A 113 -6.05 -13.74 -4.57
CA TYR A 113 -5.63 -13.44 -5.93
C TYR A 113 -6.26 -12.14 -6.46
N VAL A 114 -7.55 -11.95 -6.23
CA VAL A 114 -8.27 -10.75 -6.67
C VAL A 114 -7.84 -9.53 -5.85
N LEU A 115 -7.86 -9.62 -4.53
CA LEU A 115 -7.63 -8.48 -3.63
C LEU A 115 -6.17 -8.02 -3.67
N VAL A 116 -5.22 -8.91 -3.37
CA VAL A 116 -3.79 -8.59 -3.38
C VAL A 116 -3.31 -8.35 -4.81
N GLY A 117 -3.84 -9.11 -5.77
CA GLY A 117 -3.51 -8.92 -7.19
C GLY A 117 -3.90 -7.54 -7.71
N SER A 118 -5.05 -6.97 -7.29
CA SER A 118 -5.40 -5.60 -7.66
C SER A 118 -4.42 -4.58 -7.06
N THR A 119 -4.03 -4.75 -5.81
CA THR A 119 -3.02 -3.91 -5.15
C THR A 119 -1.66 -3.99 -5.84
N VAL A 120 -1.20 -5.19 -6.19
CA VAL A 120 0.08 -5.36 -6.92
C VAL A 120 0.03 -4.67 -8.29
N ARG A 121 -1.11 -4.68 -9.00
CA ARG A 121 -1.28 -3.90 -10.23
C ARG A 121 -1.17 -2.40 -9.99
N SER A 122 -1.73 -1.90 -8.89
CA SER A 122 -1.58 -0.48 -8.50
C SER A 122 -0.12 -0.11 -8.23
N TYR A 123 0.64 -0.97 -7.55
CA TYR A 123 2.09 -0.78 -7.36
C TYR A 123 2.85 -0.78 -8.69
N LEU A 124 2.61 -1.76 -9.56
CA LEU A 124 3.29 -1.85 -10.86
C LEU A 124 3.03 -0.62 -11.73
N ALA A 125 1.78 -0.14 -11.77
CA ALA A 125 1.42 1.09 -12.48
C ALA A 125 2.15 2.30 -11.90
N TRP A 126 2.09 2.50 -10.58
CA TRP A 126 2.76 3.61 -9.91
C TRP A 126 4.28 3.56 -10.06
N LEU A 127 4.91 2.39 -9.93
CA LEU A 127 6.35 2.21 -10.12
C LEU A 127 6.77 2.51 -11.55
N LYS A 128 5.95 2.17 -12.53
CA LYS A 128 6.16 2.54 -13.94
C LYS A 128 6.06 4.06 -14.11
N ASP A 129 5.02 4.67 -13.60
CA ASP A 129 4.78 6.12 -13.75
C ASP A 129 5.85 6.95 -13.01
N SER A 130 6.43 6.42 -11.94
CA SER A 130 7.58 7.02 -11.22
C SER A 130 8.94 6.71 -11.86
N GLY A 131 9.00 5.98 -12.97
CA GLY A 131 10.23 5.64 -13.68
C GLY A 131 11.10 4.57 -12.99
N ARG A 132 10.56 3.86 -11.99
CA ARG A 132 11.28 2.76 -11.31
C ARG A 132 11.17 1.43 -12.06
N LEU A 133 10.09 1.24 -12.81
CA LEU A 133 9.88 0.10 -13.70
C LEU A 133 9.58 0.58 -15.11
N CYS A 134 9.86 -0.27 -16.09
CA CYS A 134 9.36 -0.18 -17.45
C CYS A 134 8.44 -1.38 -17.76
N ALA A 135 7.59 -1.20 -18.77
CA ALA A 135 6.68 -2.21 -19.27
C ALA A 135 7.03 -2.51 -20.73
N ALA A 136 7.19 -3.78 -21.08
CA ALA A 136 7.48 -4.24 -22.43
C ALA A 136 6.52 -5.37 -22.82
N PHE A 137 6.36 -5.60 -24.11
CA PHE A 137 5.58 -6.74 -24.61
C PHE A 137 6.52 -7.71 -25.35
N ASP A 138 6.38 -8.99 -25.01
CA ASP A 138 7.02 -10.10 -25.69
C ASP A 138 5.98 -11.19 -25.94
N ASP A 139 5.77 -11.56 -27.21
CA ASP A 139 4.76 -12.53 -27.66
C ASP A 139 3.36 -12.26 -27.02
N ASN A 140 2.89 -11.01 -27.11
CA ASN A 140 1.63 -10.51 -26.54
C ASN A 140 1.51 -10.66 -25.00
N ARG A 141 2.61 -10.90 -24.30
CA ARG A 141 2.66 -10.91 -22.83
C ARG A 141 3.25 -9.60 -22.32
N LEU A 142 2.58 -8.99 -21.35
CA LEU A 142 3.12 -7.83 -20.64
C LEU A 142 4.19 -8.28 -19.64
N LEU A 143 5.37 -7.69 -19.77
CA LEU A 143 6.50 -7.90 -18.88
C LEU A 143 6.84 -6.60 -18.16
N TRP A 144 7.14 -6.71 -16.89
CA TRP A 144 7.60 -5.65 -16.01
C TRP A 144 9.07 -5.84 -15.73
N GLN A 145 9.86 -4.79 -15.89
CA GLN A 145 11.30 -4.83 -15.67
C GLN A 145 11.75 -3.55 -14.96
N ARG A 146 12.75 -3.66 -14.12
CA ARG A 146 13.40 -2.51 -13.50
C ARG A 146 13.99 -1.59 -14.57
N ALA A 147 13.74 -0.28 -14.43
CA ALA A 147 14.24 0.75 -15.34
C ALA A 147 15.75 0.98 -15.18
#